data_11a0bb40ab86e14b34cafadc4dcd45b7
#
_entry.id   11a0bb40ab86e14b34cafadc4dcd45b7
#
_cell.length_a   1.000
_cell.length_b   1.000
_cell.length_c   1.000
_cell.angle_alpha   90.00
_cell.angle_beta   90.00
_cell.angle_gamma   90.00
#
_symmetry.space_group_name_H-M   'P 1'
#
loop_
_entity.id
_entity.type
_entity.pdbx_description
1 polymer ?
#
loop_
_entity_poly.entity_id
_entity_poly.type
_entity_poly.pdbx_seq_one_letter_code
_entity_poly.pdbx_strand_id
1 'polypeptide(L)'
;RDVYKRQLKTINTIENQSLLGSEIDFEIPELLKDLYASFSLKLKEEGIKINEIAETLGGNFVENQNGDYVFKKEQEEIKLVNTAMGIKYLGILQVLSNHNHFYHGQILILDEPEVHLHPNWQLKLAQWIVEIAQQGVKILVNSHSPYMIEAIQRYSKQKQFSSKVHFYLADQHIIVQSDQALSQIFEKLSEPFKEFDQMDREMLNG
;
A
#
# COMPACT_ATOMS: atom_id res chain seq x y z
N ARG A 1 -0.90 -6.80 11.42
CA ARG A 1 0.28 -6.05 11.94
C ARG A 1 1.63 -6.73 11.61
N ASP A 2 1.68 -8.07 11.54
CA ASP A 2 2.93 -8.80 11.31
C ASP A 2 3.32 -8.97 9.83
N VAL A 3 2.37 -9.06 8.91
CA VAL A 3 2.67 -9.32 7.48
C VAL A 3 3.39 -8.13 6.85
N TYR A 4 2.92 -6.91 7.09
CA TYR A 4 3.51 -5.69 6.53
C TYR A 4 4.89 -5.37 7.14
N LYS A 5 5.03 -5.50 8.46
CA LYS A 5 6.34 -5.37 9.12
C LYS A 5 7.31 -6.45 8.67
N ARG A 6 6.79 -7.64 8.33
CA ARG A 6 7.59 -8.72 7.73
C ARG A 6 8.03 -8.34 6.32
N GLN A 7 7.15 -7.80 5.47
CA GLN A 7 7.49 -7.36 4.11
C GLN A 7 8.62 -6.31 4.09
N LEU A 8 8.56 -5.32 4.99
CA LEU A 8 9.58 -4.27 5.09
C LEU A 8 10.90 -4.76 5.74
N LYS A 9 10.81 -5.61 6.78
CA LYS A 9 12.01 -6.28 7.30
C LYS A 9 12.71 -7.11 6.22
N THR A 10 11.95 -7.68 5.31
CA THR A 10 12.40 -8.50 4.21
C THR A 10 13.27 -7.74 3.24
N ILE A 11 12.83 -6.58 2.79
CA ILE A 11 13.61 -5.73 1.89
C ILE A 11 14.93 -5.36 2.55
N ASN A 12 14.90 -4.94 3.83
CA ASN A 12 16.11 -4.63 4.58
C ASN A 12 17.01 -5.86 4.85
N THR A 13 16.44 -7.06 4.94
CA THR A 13 17.20 -8.30 5.19
C THR A 13 17.85 -8.79 3.91
N ILE A 14 17.21 -8.68 2.75
CA ILE A 14 17.78 -8.99 1.44
C ILE A 14 18.98 -8.08 1.16
N GLU A 15 18.87 -6.78 1.43
CA GLU A 15 19.99 -5.83 1.29
C GLU A 15 21.15 -6.15 2.22
N ASN A 16 20.89 -6.52 3.48
CA ASN A 16 21.94 -6.85 4.44
C ASN A 16 22.67 -8.17 4.13
N GLN A 17 22.01 -9.13 3.48
CA GLN A 17 22.68 -10.38 3.05
C GLN A 17 23.62 -10.15 1.88
N SER A 18 23.32 -9.24 0.96
CA SER A 18 24.22 -8.88 -0.12
C SER A 18 25.48 -8.13 0.36
N LEU A 19 25.39 -7.45 1.51
CA LEU A 19 26.50 -6.68 2.10
C LEU A 19 27.41 -7.49 3.04
N LEU A 20 26.94 -8.61 3.59
CA LEU A 20 27.66 -9.32 4.67
C LEU A 20 28.44 -10.54 4.21
N GLY A 21 28.45 -10.94 2.94
CA GLY A 21 29.35 -11.94 2.36
C GLY A 21 29.67 -13.20 3.22
N SER A 22 28.83 -13.52 4.21
CA SER A 22 29.01 -14.65 5.13
C SER A 22 27.81 -15.56 5.07
N GLU A 23 28.06 -16.83 4.80
CA GLU A 23 27.16 -17.97 4.92
C GLU A 23 26.51 -18.03 6.31
N ILE A 24 25.42 -17.28 6.48
CA ILE A 24 24.49 -17.53 7.57
C ILE A 24 23.30 -18.20 6.93
N ASP A 25 23.16 -19.48 7.18
CA ASP A 25 22.07 -20.35 6.73
C ASP A 25 20.79 -19.96 7.50
N PHE A 26 20.20 -18.79 7.17
CA PHE A 26 18.87 -18.45 7.61
C PHE A 26 17.88 -19.01 6.61
N GLU A 27 17.02 -19.92 7.04
CA GLU A 27 15.82 -20.27 6.27
C GLU A 27 15.04 -19.00 5.99
N ILE A 28 15.14 -18.51 4.76
CA ILE A 28 14.33 -17.38 4.29
C ILE A 28 12.87 -17.82 4.34
N PRO A 29 11.98 -17.16 5.10
CA PRO A 29 10.57 -17.50 5.13
C PRO A 29 9.99 -17.61 3.72
N GLU A 30 9.11 -18.58 3.46
CA GLU A 30 8.54 -18.81 2.11
C GLU A 30 7.92 -17.55 1.51
N LEU A 31 7.21 -16.76 2.33
CA LEU A 31 6.65 -15.46 1.89
C LEU A 31 7.71 -14.52 1.30
N LEU A 32 8.96 -14.61 1.78
CA LEU A 32 10.08 -13.82 1.28
C LEU A 32 10.59 -14.35 -0.05
N LYS A 33 10.62 -15.67 -0.20
CA LYS A 33 10.97 -16.32 -1.46
C LYS A 33 9.94 -15.98 -2.53
N ASP A 34 8.65 -16.00 -2.17
CA ASP A 34 7.56 -15.63 -3.08
C ASP A 34 7.60 -14.18 -3.49
N LEU A 35 7.88 -13.27 -2.55
CA LEU A 35 8.04 -11.86 -2.87
C LEU A 35 9.26 -11.63 -3.77
N TYR A 36 10.40 -12.21 -3.45
CA TYR A 36 11.61 -12.14 -4.27
C TYR A 36 11.39 -12.73 -5.67
N ALA A 37 10.72 -13.88 -5.76
CA ALA A 37 10.33 -14.47 -7.03
C ALA A 37 9.41 -13.53 -7.83
N SER A 38 8.46 -12.86 -7.17
CA SER A 38 7.57 -11.89 -7.80
C SER A 38 8.31 -10.66 -8.33
N PHE A 39 9.38 -10.21 -7.64
CA PHE A 39 10.23 -9.13 -8.13
C PHE A 39 11.10 -9.56 -9.32
N SER A 40 11.59 -10.80 -9.31
CA SER A 40 12.52 -11.31 -10.31
C SER A 40 11.81 -11.87 -11.56
N LEU A 41 10.55 -12.31 -11.43
CA LEU A 41 9.79 -12.95 -12.49
C LEU A 41 8.81 -11.98 -13.13
N LYS A 42 9.09 -11.60 -14.37
CA LYS A 42 8.10 -10.94 -15.23
C LYS A 42 7.15 -11.99 -15.81
N LEU A 43 5.86 -11.89 -15.50
CA LEU A 43 4.87 -12.78 -16.08
C LEU A 43 4.75 -12.50 -17.59
N LYS A 44 4.56 -13.58 -18.37
CA LYS A 44 4.48 -13.48 -19.85
C LYS A 44 3.15 -12.90 -20.33
N GLU A 45 2.09 -13.06 -19.53
CA GLU A 45 0.77 -12.53 -19.87
C GLU A 45 0.71 -11.03 -19.63
N GLU A 46 -0.12 -10.35 -20.39
CA GLU A 46 -0.33 -8.91 -20.28
C GLU A 46 -1.06 -8.60 -18.96
N GLY A 47 -0.41 -7.88 -18.08
CA GLY A 47 -0.94 -7.51 -16.78
C GLY A 47 -1.55 -6.11 -16.76
N ILE A 48 -2.28 -5.84 -15.70
CA ILE A 48 -2.85 -4.52 -15.42
C ILE A 48 -1.73 -3.56 -15.03
N LYS A 49 -1.63 -2.41 -15.69
CA LYS A 49 -0.61 -1.40 -15.45
C LYS A 49 -1.15 -0.23 -14.65
N ILE A 50 -0.31 0.27 -13.73
CA ILE A 50 -0.53 1.52 -13.02
C ILE A 50 0.48 2.53 -13.57
N ASN A 51 0.11 3.27 -14.60
CA ASN A 51 1.05 4.11 -15.34
C ASN A 51 1.53 5.36 -14.57
N GLU A 52 0.72 5.86 -13.63
CA GLU A 52 0.99 7.12 -12.92
C GLU A 52 1.94 6.98 -11.72
N ILE A 53 2.37 5.77 -11.34
CA ILE A 53 3.23 5.59 -10.15
C ILE A 53 4.56 6.31 -10.34
N ALA A 54 5.19 6.15 -11.51
CA ALA A 54 6.47 6.77 -11.82
C ALA A 54 6.42 8.29 -11.74
N GLU A 55 5.36 8.89 -12.28
CA GLU A 55 5.13 10.34 -12.24
C GLU A 55 4.90 10.82 -10.79
N THR A 56 4.10 10.09 -10.02
CA THR A 56 3.82 10.43 -8.62
C THR A 56 5.07 10.36 -7.76
N LEU A 57 5.95 9.37 -7.99
CA LEU A 57 7.22 9.22 -7.29
C LEU A 57 8.30 10.20 -7.78
N GLY A 58 8.15 10.75 -8.97
CA GLY A 58 9.20 11.51 -9.66
C GLY A 58 10.40 10.64 -10.06
N GLY A 59 10.19 9.33 -10.26
CA GLY A 59 11.23 8.38 -10.62
C GLY A 59 10.74 6.94 -10.73
N ASN A 60 11.67 6.02 -11.00
CA ASN A 60 11.37 4.62 -11.22
C ASN A 60 12.22 3.71 -10.35
N PHE A 61 11.63 2.61 -9.87
CA PHE A 61 12.40 1.49 -9.34
C PHE A 61 12.85 0.62 -10.50
N VAL A 62 14.14 0.44 -10.61
CA VAL A 62 14.80 -0.35 -11.66
C VAL A 62 15.84 -1.27 -11.06
N GLU A 63 16.05 -2.41 -11.70
CA GLU A 63 17.16 -3.30 -11.39
C GLU A 63 18.44 -2.74 -12.02
N ASN A 64 19.51 -2.62 -11.23
CA ASN A 64 20.80 -2.17 -11.70
C ASN A 64 21.61 -3.36 -12.31
N GLN A 65 22.81 -3.09 -12.78
CA GLN A 65 23.68 -4.12 -13.40
C GLN A 65 24.10 -5.25 -12.44
N ASN A 66 23.99 -5.03 -11.14
CA ASN A 66 24.33 -6.01 -10.10
C ASN A 66 23.11 -6.86 -9.68
N GLY A 67 21.91 -6.59 -10.22
CA GLY A 67 20.68 -7.26 -9.81
C GLY A 67 19.97 -6.61 -8.62
N ASP A 68 20.47 -5.46 -8.12
CA ASP A 68 19.85 -4.75 -7.00
C ASP A 68 18.79 -3.76 -7.51
N TYR A 69 17.68 -3.65 -6.77
CA TYR A 69 16.72 -2.59 -7.04
C TYR A 69 17.19 -1.25 -6.48
N VAL A 70 17.15 -0.23 -7.33
CA VAL A 70 17.49 1.16 -6.99
C VAL A 70 16.34 2.08 -7.41
N PHE A 71 16.17 3.20 -6.70
CA PHE A 71 15.28 4.25 -7.13
C PHE A 71 16.05 5.22 -8.04
N LYS A 72 15.66 5.26 -9.30
CA LYS A 72 16.28 6.12 -10.31
C LYS A 72 15.45 7.37 -10.50
N LYS A 73 16.04 8.51 -10.19
CA LYS A 73 15.47 9.83 -10.42
C LYS A 73 16.41 10.62 -11.33
N GLU A 74 15.93 10.97 -12.52
CA GLU A 74 16.75 11.61 -13.55
C GLU A 74 18.02 10.80 -13.87
N GLN A 75 19.19 11.29 -13.49
CA GLN A 75 20.49 10.61 -13.65
C GLN A 75 21.04 10.01 -12.35
N GLU A 76 20.32 10.19 -11.24
CA GLU A 76 20.74 9.71 -9.93
C GLU A 76 20.13 8.34 -9.62
N GLU A 77 20.97 7.46 -9.06
CA GLU A 77 20.54 6.18 -8.51
C GLU A 77 20.63 6.22 -6.98
N ILE A 78 19.49 6.03 -6.33
CA ILE A 78 19.39 6.04 -4.87
C ILE A 78 19.14 4.61 -4.41
N LYS A 79 20.04 4.09 -3.55
CA LYS A 79 19.87 2.76 -2.95
C LYS A 79 18.59 2.70 -2.13
N LEU A 80 17.92 1.55 -2.10
CA LEU A 80 16.69 1.35 -1.33
C LEU A 80 16.86 1.71 0.14
N VAL A 81 18.01 1.42 0.75
CA VAL A 81 18.28 1.74 2.16
C VAL A 81 18.12 3.24 2.45
N ASN A 82 18.48 4.08 1.49
CA ASN A 82 18.43 5.54 1.60
C ASN A 82 17.11 6.16 1.12
N THR A 83 16.15 5.33 0.73
CA THR A 83 14.86 5.78 0.22
C THR A 83 13.83 5.85 1.36
N ALA A 84 12.96 6.86 1.36
CA ALA A 84 11.88 6.96 2.35
C ALA A 84 10.90 5.79 2.24
N MET A 85 10.33 5.36 3.38
CA MET A 85 9.46 4.18 3.45
C MET A 85 8.25 4.27 2.53
N GLY A 86 7.60 5.43 2.43
CA GLY A 86 6.47 5.62 1.52
C GLY A 86 6.85 5.44 0.05
N ILE A 87 8.05 5.89 -0.34
CA ILE A 87 8.58 5.70 -1.69
C ILE A 87 8.84 4.21 -1.95
N LYS A 88 9.43 3.49 -0.98
CA LYS A 88 9.66 2.03 -1.08
C LYS A 88 8.35 1.28 -1.28
N TYR A 89 7.31 1.64 -0.52
CA TYR A 89 6.01 0.98 -0.62
C TYR A 89 5.38 1.15 -2.01
N LEU A 90 5.32 2.39 -2.50
CA LEU A 90 4.79 2.65 -3.84
C LEU A 90 5.70 2.05 -4.93
N GLY A 91 7.01 1.97 -4.68
CA GLY A 91 7.97 1.30 -5.55
C GLY A 91 7.71 -0.20 -5.71
N ILE A 92 7.32 -0.89 -4.62
CA ILE A 92 6.88 -2.29 -4.69
C ILE A 92 5.70 -2.43 -5.65
N LEU A 93 4.68 -1.58 -5.51
CA LEU A 93 3.52 -1.59 -6.40
C LEU A 93 3.92 -1.31 -7.86
N GLN A 94 4.87 -0.39 -8.07
CA GLN A 94 5.41 -0.09 -9.40
C GLN A 94 6.08 -1.32 -10.04
N VAL A 95 6.97 -1.99 -9.31
CA VAL A 95 7.67 -3.18 -9.80
C VAL A 95 6.68 -4.31 -10.11
N LEU A 96 5.74 -4.60 -9.19
CA LEU A 96 4.71 -5.60 -9.40
C LEU A 96 3.84 -5.28 -10.63
N SER A 97 3.46 -4.02 -10.82
CA SER A 97 2.74 -3.56 -12.01
C SER A 97 3.57 -3.77 -13.27
N ASN A 98 4.84 -3.35 -13.27
CA ASN A 98 5.74 -3.49 -14.41
C ASN A 98 6.00 -4.95 -14.81
N HIS A 99 5.98 -5.85 -13.84
CA HIS A 99 6.19 -7.28 -14.03
C HIS A 99 4.88 -8.06 -14.29
N ASN A 100 3.76 -7.37 -14.53
CA ASN A 100 2.46 -7.97 -14.84
C ASN A 100 1.83 -8.79 -13.71
N HIS A 101 2.19 -8.49 -12.45
CA HIS A 101 1.67 -9.21 -11.29
C HIS A 101 0.23 -8.82 -10.90
N PHE A 102 -0.38 -7.84 -11.55
CA PHE A 102 -1.80 -7.54 -11.41
C PHE A 102 -2.55 -8.07 -12.62
N TYR A 103 -3.49 -9.00 -12.41
CA TYR A 103 -4.26 -9.63 -13.48
C TYR A 103 -5.70 -9.90 -13.06
N HIS A 104 -6.57 -10.05 -14.04
CA HIS A 104 -7.99 -10.29 -13.83
C HIS A 104 -8.23 -11.56 -12.98
N GLY A 105 -9.07 -11.46 -11.95
CA GLY A 105 -9.41 -12.57 -11.05
C GLY A 105 -8.46 -12.75 -9.87
N GLN A 106 -7.31 -12.09 -9.86
CA GLN A 106 -6.37 -12.09 -8.72
C GLN A 106 -7.05 -11.56 -7.46
N ILE A 107 -6.60 -12.05 -6.30
CA ILE A 107 -6.94 -11.50 -4.99
C ILE A 107 -5.71 -10.77 -4.45
N LEU A 108 -5.89 -9.50 -4.12
CA LEU A 108 -4.87 -8.64 -3.51
C LEU A 108 -5.33 -8.22 -2.12
N ILE A 109 -4.49 -8.44 -1.11
CA ILE A 109 -4.76 -8.06 0.27
C ILE A 109 -3.77 -6.96 0.65
N LEU A 110 -4.30 -5.80 1.02
CA LEU A 110 -3.54 -4.63 1.45
C LEU A 110 -3.89 -4.34 2.92
N ASP A 111 -2.90 -4.47 3.79
CA ASP A 111 -3.05 -4.23 5.22
C ASP A 111 -2.36 -2.93 5.61
N GLU A 112 -3.14 -1.95 6.06
CA GLU A 112 -2.69 -0.59 6.39
C GLU A 112 -1.79 0.04 5.28
N PRO A 113 -2.22 0.05 4.00
CA PRO A 113 -1.35 0.47 2.90
C PRO A 113 -0.99 1.96 2.92
N GLU A 114 -1.68 2.74 3.71
CA GLU A 114 -1.45 4.17 3.92
C GLU A 114 -0.31 4.49 4.89
N VAL A 115 0.17 3.52 5.65
CA VAL A 115 1.23 3.74 6.65
C VAL A 115 2.49 4.28 5.97
N HIS A 116 3.04 5.38 6.53
CA HIS A 116 4.16 6.14 5.98
C HIS A 116 3.87 6.94 4.69
N LEU A 117 2.61 6.99 4.22
CA LEU A 117 2.24 7.82 3.08
C LEU A 117 1.71 9.18 3.54
N HIS A 118 2.21 10.24 2.91
CA HIS A 118 1.58 11.56 3.02
C HIS A 118 0.12 11.50 2.54
N PRO A 119 -0.83 12.25 3.14
CA PRO A 119 -2.25 12.22 2.74
C PRO A 119 -2.48 12.30 1.22
N ASN A 120 -1.77 13.17 0.50
CA ASN A 120 -1.90 13.25 -0.96
C ASN A 120 -1.54 11.95 -1.69
N TRP A 121 -0.59 11.18 -1.16
CA TRP A 121 -0.20 9.89 -1.72
C TRP A 121 -1.21 8.80 -1.36
N GLN A 122 -1.87 8.91 -0.21
CA GLN A 122 -2.99 8.04 0.16
C GLN A 122 -4.14 8.20 -0.84
N LEU A 123 -4.46 9.45 -1.27
CA LEU A 123 -5.46 9.69 -2.30
C LEU A 123 -5.09 9.04 -3.63
N LYS A 124 -3.82 9.16 -4.04
CA LYS A 124 -3.32 8.50 -5.27
C LYS A 124 -3.39 6.98 -5.19
N LEU A 125 -2.95 6.41 -4.06
CA LEU A 125 -3.04 4.97 -3.83
C LEU A 125 -4.50 4.48 -3.88
N ALA A 126 -5.43 5.19 -3.26
CA ALA A 126 -6.86 4.87 -3.32
C ALA A 126 -7.40 4.91 -4.76
N GLN A 127 -6.99 5.88 -5.56
CA GLN A 127 -7.33 5.96 -6.98
C GLN A 127 -6.85 4.70 -7.72
N TRP A 128 -5.59 4.32 -7.56
CA TRP A 128 -5.03 3.13 -8.22
C TRP A 128 -5.69 1.84 -7.77
N ILE A 129 -6.03 1.71 -6.48
CA ILE A 129 -6.78 0.57 -5.95
C ILE A 129 -8.11 0.42 -6.70
N VAL A 130 -8.87 1.51 -6.86
CA VAL A 130 -10.14 1.48 -7.59
C VAL A 130 -9.94 1.14 -9.07
N GLU A 131 -8.90 1.68 -9.72
CA GLU A 131 -8.60 1.42 -11.13
C GLU A 131 -8.19 -0.03 -11.39
N ILE A 132 -7.38 -0.62 -10.50
CA ILE A 132 -7.03 -2.05 -10.58
C ILE A 132 -8.27 -2.93 -10.33
N ALA A 133 -9.10 -2.56 -9.35
CA ALA A 133 -10.33 -3.30 -9.06
C ALA A 133 -11.31 -3.28 -10.23
N GLN A 134 -11.44 -2.15 -10.95
CA GLN A 134 -12.27 -2.07 -12.15
C GLN A 134 -11.82 -3.02 -13.26
N GLN A 135 -10.52 -3.34 -13.30
CA GLN A 135 -9.95 -4.27 -14.26
C GLN A 135 -10.04 -5.73 -13.80
N GLY A 136 -10.75 -5.99 -12.70
CA GLY A 136 -11.12 -7.34 -12.27
C GLY A 136 -10.21 -7.96 -11.21
N VAL A 137 -9.29 -7.21 -10.61
CA VAL A 137 -8.58 -7.64 -9.39
C VAL A 137 -9.53 -7.51 -8.20
N LYS A 138 -9.65 -8.55 -7.39
CA LYS A 138 -10.42 -8.53 -6.13
C LYS A 138 -9.52 -8.00 -5.03
N ILE A 139 -9.88 -6.89 -4.41
CA ILE A 139 -9.01 -6.23 -3.44
C ILE A 139 -9.68 -6.18 -2.07
N LEU A 140 -8.97 -6.62 -1.05
CA LEU A 140 -9.31 -6.42 0.35
C LEU A 140 -8.33 -5.39 0.94
N VAL A 141 -8.86 -4.30 1.48
CA VAL A 141 -8.07 -3.26 2.14
C VAL A 141 -8.46 -3.16 3.59
N ASN A 142 -7.51 -3.33 4.51
CA ASN A 142 -7.66 -2.93 5.90
C ASN A 142 -7.03 -1.55 6.07
N SER A 143 -7.77 -0.59 6.55
CA SER A 143 -7.30 0.77 6.74
C SER A 143 -7.99 1.43 7.92
N HIS A 144 -7.28 2.30 8.62
CA HIS A 144 -7.84 3.20 9.63
C HIS A 144 -7.65 4.68 9.24
N SER A 145 -7.21 4.96 8.02
CA SER A 145 -7.08 6.32 7.52
C SER A 145 -8.40 6.86 6.96
N PRO A 146 -8.92 7.97 7.50
CA PRO A 146 -10.10 8.62 6.93
C PRO A 146 -9.86 9.09 5.49
N TYR A 147 -8.63 9.50 5.15
CA TYR A 147 -8.27 9.91 3.79
C TYR A 147 -8.38 8.76 2.79
N MET A 148 -7.86 7.58 3.15
CA MET A 148 -7.92 6.40 2.29
C MET A 148 -9.36 5.95 2.06
N ILE A 149 -10.15 5.84 3.13
CA ILE A 149 -11.55 5.37 3.09
C ILE A 149 -12.41 6.32 2.27
N GLU A 150 -12.31 7.62 2.54
CA GLU A 150 -13.04 8.66 1.80
C GLU A 150 -12.64 8.68 0.33
N ALA A 151 -11.34 8.56 0.03
CA ALA A 151 -10.86 8.55 -1.34
C ALA A 151 -11.37 7.33 -2.12
N ILE A 152 -11.33 6.12 -1.54
CA ILE A 152 -11.90 4.92 -2.18
C ILE A 152 -13.38 5.13 -2.48
N GLN A 153 -14.16 5.68 -1.55
CA GLN A 153 -15.58 5.98 -1.77
C GLN A 153 -15.78 6.96 -2.93
N ARG A 154 -15.02 8.07 -2.94
CA ARG A 154 -15.18 9.11 -3.96
C ARG A 154 -14.76 8.64 -5.34
N TYR A 155 -13.60 8.01 -5.45
CA TYR A 155 -13.12 7.47 -6.72
C TYR A 155 -14.03 6.35 -7.25
N SER A 156 -14.57 5.48 -6.38
CA SER A 156 -15.53 4.47 -6.81
C SER A 156 -16.83 5.09 -7.37
N LYS A 157 -17.30 6.19 -6.77
CA LYS A 157 -18.45 6.95 -7.30
C LYS A 157 -18.13 7.61 -8.65
N GLN A 158 -16.99 8.30 -8.74
CA GLN A 158 -16.54 8.97 -9.95
C GLN A 158 -16.39 7.99 -11.12
N LYS A 159 -15.90 6.81 -10.86
CA LYS A 159 -15.69 5.74 -11.85
C LYS A 159 -16.95 4.86 -12.07
N GLN A 160 -18.09 5.19 -11.49
CA GLN A 160 -19.34 4.42 -11.55
C GLN A 160 -19.18 2.96 -11.09
N PHE A 161 -18.34 2.73 -10.09
CA PHE A 161 -17.94 1.41 -9.58
C PHE A 161 -18.46 1.14 -8.15
N SER A 162 -19.22 2.04 -7.55
CA SER A 162 -19.66 1.95 -6.15
C SER A 162 -20.43 0.69 -5.81
N SER A 163 -21.20 0.11 -6.75
CA SER A 163 -21.95 -1.12 -6.52
C SER A 163 -21.08 -2.37 -6.31
N LYS A 164 -19.76 -2.26 -6.55
CA LYS A 164 -18.77 -3.32 -6.38
C LYS A 164 -17.84 -3.08 -5.18
N VAL A 165 -18.03 -1.96 -4.47
CA VAL A 165 -17.22 -1.59 -3.31
C VAL A 165 -18.06 -1.70 -2.05
N HIS A 166 -17.59 -2.47 -1.09
CA HIS A 166 -18.27 -2.71 0.17
C HIS A 166 -17.38 -2.27 1.32
N PHE A 167 -17.97 -1.60 2.30
CA PHE A 167 -17.29 -1.15 3.51
C PHE A 167 -17.73 -2.01 4.69
N TYR A 168 -16.77 -2.37 5.54
CA TYR A 168 -16.98 -3.17 6.72
C TYR A 168 -16.33 -2.49 7.92
N LEU A 169 -17.06 -2.38 9.01
CA LEU A 169 -16.51 -1.94 10.30
C LEU A 169 -16.18 -3.15 11.16
N ALA A 170 -14.92 -3.30 11.53
CA ALA A 170 -14.47 -4.27 12.51
C ALA A 170 -14.43 -3.61 13.88
N ASP A 171 -15.32 -3.99 14.79
CA ASP A 171 -15.41 -3.48 16.14
C ASP A 171 -15.70 -4.59 17.13
N GLN A 172 -14.95 -4.64 18.25
CA GLN A 172 -15.16 -5.57 19.38
C GLN A 172 -15.47 -7.01 18.96
N HIS A 173 -14.68 -7.58 18.03
CA HIS A 173 -14.83 -8.93 17.48
C HIS A 173 -16.04 -9.14 16.56
N ILE A 174 -16.71 -8.07 16.14
CA ILE A 174 -17.83 -8.11 15.18
C ILE A 174 -17.43 -7.37 13.91
N ILE A 175 -17.82 -7.95 12.77
CA ILE A 175 -17.69 -7.29 11.47
C ILE A 175 -19.09 -6.89 11.03
N VAL A 176 -19.34 -5.59 10.90
CA VAL A 176 -20.62 -5.04 10.46
C VAL A 176 -20.52 -4.63 9.00
N GLN A 177 -21.35 -5.24 8.17
CA GLN A 177 -21.65 -4.75 6.83
C GLN A 177 -23.02 -4.10 6.85
N SER A 178 -23.10 -2.81 6.57
CA SER A 178 -24.37 -2.12 6.40
C SER A 178 -24.19 -0.94 5.44
N ASP A 179 -25.28 -0.44 4.87
CA ASP A 179 -25.29 0.82 4.11
C ASP A 179 -24.86 2.01 4.98
N GLN A 180 -24.92 1.84 6.31
CA GLN A 180 -24.49 2.82 7.31
C GLN A 180 -23.05 2.59 7.79
N ALA A 181 -22.39 1.50 7.38
CA ALA A 181 -21.05 1.16 7.85
C ALA A 181 -20.05 2.32 7.63
N LEU A 182 -20.16 3.00 6.51
CA LEU A 182 -19.30 4.13 6.21
C LEU A 182 -19.48 5.30 7.17
N SER A 183 -20.73 5.65 7.52
CA SER A 183 -21.01 6.70 8.51
C SER A 183 -20.47 6.31 9.90
N GLN A 184 -20.67 5.06 10.30
CA GLN A 184 -20.16 4.54 11.57
C GLN A 184 -18.62 4.51 11.60
N ILE A 185 -17.98 4.15 10.48
CA ILE A 185 -16.52 4.21 10.32
C ILE A 185 -16.01 5.64 10.55
N PHE A 186 -16.62 6.64 9.89
CA PHE A 186 -16.21 8.03 10.06
C PHE A 186 -16.52 8.56 11.46
N GLU A 187 -17.66 8.19 12.06
CA GLU A 187 -17.95 8.53 13.45
C GLU A 187 -16.87 8.02 14.39
N LYS A 188 -16.48 6.75 14.26
CA LYS A 188 -15.43 6.14 15.08
C LYS A 188 -14.05 6.76 14.84
N LEU A 189 -13.70 7.06 13.59
CA LEU A 189 -12.44 7.73 13.26
C LEU A 189 -12.40 9.20 13.73
N SER A 190 -13.56 9.82 13.99
CA SER A 190 -13.66 11.18 14.50
C SER A 190 -13.75 11.27 16.03
N GLU A 191 -13.83 10.17 16.75
CA GLU A 191 -13.87 10.17 18.22
C GLU A 191 -12.75 10.99 18.87
N PRO A 192 -11.47 10.92 18.42
CA PRO A 192 -10.42 11.73 19.01
C PRO A 192 -10.66 13.25 18.91
N PHE A 193 -11.39 13.72 17.92
CA PHE A 193 -11.73 15.16 17.78
C PHE A 193 -12.70 15.62 18.88
N LYS A 194 -13.56 14.73 19.41
CA LYS A 194 -14.44 15.05 20.53
C LYS A 194 -13.63 15.33 21.82
N GLU A 195 -12.49 14.64 21.98
CA GLU A 195 -11.58 14.89 23.09
C GLU A 195 -10.93 16.28 22.97
N PHE A 196 -10.53 16.67 21.76
CA PHE A 196 -9.99 18.02 21.50
C PHE A 196 -11.03 19.10 21.81
N ASP A 197 -12.28 18.92 21.38
CA ASP A 197 -13.37 19.84 21.69
C ASP A 197 -13.62 19.97 23.21
N GLN A 198 -13.44 18.88 23.97
CA GLN A 198 -13.54 18.91 25.43
C GLN A 198 -12.37 19.67 26.06
N MET A 199 -11.12 19.44 25.62
CA MET A 199 -9.95 20.16 26.08
C MET A 199 -10.08 21.68 25.84
N ASP A 200 -10.58 22.07 24.66
CA ASP A 200 -10.81 23.49 24.32
C ASP A 200 -11.85 24.12 25.24
N ARG A 201 -12.95 23.41 25.57
CA ARG A 201 -13.97 23.91 26.52
C ARG A 201 -13.40 24.06 27.93
N GLU A 202 -12.57 23.14 28.37
CA GLU A 202 -11.91 23.20 29.70
C GLU A 202 -10.95 24.40 29.77
N MET A 203 -10.20 24.70 28.70
CA MET A 203 -9.32 25.87 28.62
C MET A 203 -10.08 27.22 28.62
N LEU A 204 -11.29 27.25 28.08
CA LEU A 204 -12.10 28.48 28.05
C LEU A 204 -12.83 28.77 29.39
N ASN A 205 -12.98 27.76 30.24
CA ASN A 205 -13.69 27.87 31.51
C ASN A 205 -12.77 27.93 32.73
N GLY A 206 -11.46 27.86 32.59
CA GLY A 206 -10.45 28.00 33.65
C GLY A 206 -9.72 29.32 33.54
#